data_bf40add250ebb5fab8cae22be4f18c4b
#
_entry.id   bf40add250ebb5fab8cae22be4f18c4b
#
_cell.length_a   1.000
_cell.length_b   1.000
_cell.length_c   1.000
_cell.angle_alpha   90.00
_cell.angle_beta   90.00
_cell.angle_gamma   90.00
#
_symmetry.space_group_name_H-M   'P 1'
#
loop_
_entity.id
_entity.type
_entity.pdbx_description
1 polymer ?
#
loop_
_entity_poly.entity_id
_entity_poly.type
_entity_poly.pdbx_seq_one_letter_code
_entity_poly.pdbx_strand_id
1 'polypeptide(L)'
;MINNIPLTPVKTLIKTITNVHAKKELFHEIDMDILLQRTANRLKNRNNDEWLKINILYCQSKDNMLNIYNNLICKKKIIDPRTFGTIIDQFSKFMYQIETIDNPSPENIISVLDNTSTLRVLKAISDDDVNQTADRLVYNIAHDAATYKTSKDPYSKISDLITKSYFLAIIDNQIKTGIYDSNSLINALNTSTEYIKDIFKKHPDVEWLINVLSFQTYLYLTSFDDKFESETHVSCDYSLVVNTPEEKNTTLSGTISGETDFNSDTKIIDLKISNANFKPEHIMQVGLYYLLSANKETITELALYNPLLNQAVIVSPENILKANDIGKVIETTTERYLEKTS
;
A
#
# COMPACT_ATOMS: atom_id res chain seq x y z
N MET A 1 -0.14 -33.97 -12.29
CA MET A 1 -1.08 -33.09 -11.57
C MET A 1 -0.22 -32.14 -10.76
N ILE A 2 -0.15 -30.88 -11.10
CA ILE A 2 0.50 -29.86 -10.28
C ILE A 2 -0.47 -29.63 -9.14
N ASN A 3 -0.17 -30.16 -7.95
CA ASN A 3 -0.92 -29.86 -6.75
C ASN A 3 -0.84 -28.34 -6.54
N ASN A 4 -1.98 -27.65 -6.64
CA ASN A 4 -2.05 -26.25 -6.32
C ASN A 4 -1.57 -26.05 -4.88
N ILE A 5 -0.36 -25.54 -4.72
CA ILE A 5 0.19 -25.20 -3.41
C ILE A 5 -0.67 -24.07 -2.86
N PRO A 6 -1.30 -24.21 -1.69
CA PRO A 6 -2.18 -23.18 -1.15
C PRO A 6 -1.38 -21.91 -0.86
N LEU A 7 -1.89 -20.78 -1.35
CA LEU A 7 -1.32 -19.47 -1.12
C LEU A 7 -1.88 -18.88 0.19
N THR A 8 -1.00 -18.56 1.12
CA THR A 8 -1.38 -17.95 2.40
C THR A 8 -0.90 -16.50 2.47
N PRO A 9 -1.79 -15.51 2.33
CA PRO A 9 -1.41 -14.12 2.47
C PRO A 9 -0.89 -13.81 3.89
N VAL A 10 0.15 -12.98 3.99
CA VAL A 10 0.73 -12.54 5.28
C VAL A 10 -0.35 -11.99 6.22
N LYS A 11 -1.31 -11.22 5.74
CA LYS A 11 -2.43 -10.70 6.54
C LYS A 11 -3.31 -11.80 7.15
N THR A 12 -3.44 -12.94 6.49
CA THR A 12 -4.19 -14.10 7.01
C THR A 12 -3.39 -14.79 8.10
N LEU A 13 -2.09 -14.97 7.88
CA LEU A 13 -1.18 -15.56 8.86
C LEU A 13 -1.18 -14.75 10.18
N ILE A 14 -1.09 -13.43 10.10
CA ILE A 14 -1.11 -12.56 11.28
C ILE A 14 -2.37 -12.74 12.12
N LYS A 15 -3.53 -12.89 11.50
CA LYS A 15 -4.80 -13.13 12.23
C LYS A 15 -4.80 -14.41 13.04
N THR A 16 -3.98 -15.39 12.68
CA THR A 16 -3.86 -16.67 13.40
C THR A 16 -2.82 -16.62 14.51
N ILE A 17 -1.89 -15.66 14.49
CA ILE A 17 -0.86 -15.45 15.50
C ILE A 17 -1.43 -14.59 16.62
N THR A 18 -2.09 -15.19 17.62
CA THR A 18 -2.80 -14.44 18.67
C THR A 18 -1.93 -13.94 19.84
N ASN A 19 -0.65 -14.30 19.92
CA ASN A 19 0.17 -14.09 21.12
C ASN A 19 1.50 -13.37 20.89
N VAL A 20 1.65 -12.63 19.80
CA VAL A 20 2.87 -11.84 19.61
C VAL A 20 2.68 -10.47 20.25
N HIS A 21 3.28 -10.30 21.41
CA HIS A 21 3.37 -9.01 22.08
C HIS A 21 4.60 -8.28 21.52
N ALA A 22 4.40 -7.37 20.57
CA ALA A 22 5.41 -6.40 20.26
C ALA A 22 5.56 -5.47 21.48
N LYS A 23 6.74 -5.45 22.09
CA LYS A 23 7.00 -4.57 23.23
C LYS A 23 7.05 -3.14 22.73
N LYS A 24 6.33 -2.22 23.38
CA LYS A 24 6.34 -0.78 23.08
C LYS A 24 7.76 -0.17 23.08
N GLU A 25 8.66 -0.76 23.83
CA GLU A 25 10.08 -0.34 23.97
C GLU A 25 10.90 -0.51 22.67
N LEU A 26 10.36 -1.20 21.67
CA LEU A 26 11.02 -1.40 20.36
C LEU A 26 10.76 -0.25 19.37
N PHE A 27 9.93 0.71 19.75
CA PHE A 27 9.49 1.77 18.85
C PHE A 27 10.25 3.06 19.10
N HIS A 28 10.82 3.62 18.04
CA HIS A 28 11.28 4.99 18.01
C HIS A 28 10.21 5.84 17.33
N GLU A 29 9.46 6.64 18.11
CA GLU A 29 8.63 7.71 17.55
C GLU A 29 9.56 8.79 16.98
N ILE A 30 9.31 9.16 15.74
CA ILE A 30 10.00 10.25 15.07
C ILE A 30 9.12 11.50 15.20
N ASP A 31 9.74 12.64 15.50
CA ASP A 31 9.07 13.93 15.36
C ASP A 31 8.86 14.24 13.89
N MET A 32 7.70 13.83 13.39
CA MET A 32 7.36 13.94 11.98
C MET A 32 7.14 15.38 11.54
N ASP A 33 6.72 16.27 12.43
CA ASP A 33 6.50 17.68 12.08
C ASP A 33 7.83 18.35 11.70
N ILE A 34 8.89 18.08 12.47
CA ILE A 34 10.23 18.58 12.16
C ILE A 34 10.76 17.94 10.87
N LEU A 35 10.60 16.63 10.69
CA LEU A 35 11.07 15.91 9.52
C LEU A 35 10.38 16.42 8.24
N LEU A 36 9.07 16.48 8.24
CA LEU A 36 8.27 16.95 7.11
C LEU A 36 8.58 18.41 6.76
N GLN A 37 8.73 19.27 7.76
CA GLN A 37 9.08 20.67 7.52
C GLN A 37 10.47 20.84 6.90
N ARG A 38 11.48 20.07 7.38
CA ARG A 38 12.83 20.08 6.80
C ARG A 38 12.82 19.60 5.35
N THR A 39 12.12 18.50 5.09
CA THR A 39 11.99 17.93 3.74
C THR A 39 11.26 18.87 2.81
N ALA A 40 10.14 19.45 3.22
CA ALA A 40 9.40 20.44 2.45
C ALA A 40 10.27 21.67 2.11
N ASN A 41 11.07 22.16 3.06
CA ASN A 41 11.98 23.30 2.81
C ASN A 41 13.09 22.93 1.81
N ARG A 42 13.63 21.70 1.86
CA ARG A 42 14.60 21.19 0.88
C ARG A 42 14.00 21.14 -0.52
N LEU A 43 12.75 20.66 -0.64
CA LEU A 43 12.06 20.52 -1.93
C LEU A 43 11.61 21.84 -2.53
N LYS A 44 11.34 22.88 -1.71
CA LYS A 44 11.03 24.25 -2.22
C LYS A 44 12.07 24.81 -3.20
N ASN A 45 13.32 24.41 -3.05
CA ASN A 45 14.42 24.85 -3.90
C ASN A 45 14.57 24.01 -5.18
N ARG A 46 13.81 22.91 -5.33
CA ARG A 46 13.73 22.15 -6.57
C ARG A 46 12.70 22.82 -7.47
N ASN A 47 13.14 23.27 -8.64
CA ASN A 47 12.40 24.11 -9.58
C ASN A 47 11.04 23.56 -10.01
N ASN A 48 10.05 24.45 -10.05
CA ASN A 48 8.82 24.41 -10.86
C ASN A 48 7.79 23.31 -10.58
N ASP A 49 7.74 22.75 -9.39
CA ASP A 49 6.74 21.75 -9.06
C ASP A 49 5.54 22.41 -8.36
N GLU A 50 4.46 22.62 -9.10
CA GLU A 50 3.24 23.23 -8.59
C GLU A 50 2.58 22.38 -7.49
N TRP A 51 2.63 21.05 -7.61
CA TRP A 51 2.10 20.15 -6.60
C TRP A 51 2.84 20.31 -5.26
N LEU A 52 4.18 20.42 -5.30
CA LEU A 52 5.00 20.65 -4.11
C LEU A 52 4.67 22.01 -3.47
N LYS A 53 4.58 23.08 -4.27
CA LYS A 53 4.30 24.44 -3.78
C LYS A 53 2.96 24.52 -3.08
N ILE A 54 1.94 23.93 -3.64
CA ILE A 54 0.56 23.96 -3.15
C ILE A 54 0.45 23.21 -1.82
N ASN A 55 1.02 22.00 -1.74
CA ASN A 55 0.82 21.13 -0.59
C ASN A 55 1.69 21.47 0.61
N ILE A 56 2.82 22.17 0.43
CA ILE A 56 3.67 22.64 1.54
C ILE A 56 2.88 23.49 2.54
N LEU A 57 1.90 24.27 2.06
CA LEU A 57 1.06 25.11 2.91
C LEU A 57 0.06 24.29 3.76
N TYR A 58 -0.26 23.07 3.36
CA TYR A 58 -1.27 22.23 4.01
C TYR A 58 -0.73 21.25 5.04
N CYS A 59 0.58 21.01 5.10
CA CYS A 59 1.21 20.11 6.07
C CYS A 59 1.02 20.51 7.54
N GLN A 60 0.45 21.70 7.82
CA GLN A 60 0.33 22.25 9.17
C GLN A 60 -1.03 22.04 9.84
N SER A 61 -1.99 21.35 9.21
CA SER A 61 -3.38 21.29 9.73
C SER A 61 -3.84 19.90 10.17
N LYS A 62 -3.06 19.23 11.02
CA LYS A 62 -3.36 17.89 11.55
C LYS A 62 -4.78 17.76 12.12
N ASP A 63 -5.22 18.73 12.95
CA ASP A 63 -6.55 18.69 13.56
C ASP A 63 -7.66 18.76 12.51
N ASN A 64 -7.45 19.53 11.44
CA ASN A 64 -8.40 19.61 10.34
C ASN A 64 -8.48 18.29 9.57
N MET A 65 -7.35 17.64 9.28
CA MET A 65 -7.31 16.33 8.62
C MET A 65 -8.06 15.27 9.42
N LEU A 66 -7.79 15.18 10.73
CA LEU A 66 -8.49 14.27 11.63
C LEU A 66 -9.99 14.54 11.71
N ASN A 67 -10.39 15.82 11.74
CA ASN A 67 -11.80 16.21 11.76
C ASN A 67 -12.51 15.79 10.47
N ILE A 68 -11.93 16.06 9.31
CA ILE A 68 -12.46 15.64 8.01
C ILE A 68 -12.56 14.11 7.94
N TYR A 69 -11.48 13.39 8.28
CA TYR A 69 -11.47 11.93 8.28
C TYR A 69 -12.56 11.35 9.18
N ASN A 70 -12.64 11.79 10.43
CA ASN A 70 -13.62 11.28 11.38
C ASN A 70 -15.06 11.57 10.95
N ASN A 71 -15.32 12.75 10.40
CA ASN A 71 -16.69 13.15 10.04
C ASN A 71 -17.12 12.57 8.68
N LEU A 72 -16.29 12.67 7.64
CA LEU A 72 -16.69 12.30 6.29
C LEU A 72 -16.40 10.83 5.97
N ILE A 73 -15.30 10.29 6.48
CA ILE A 73 -14.90 8.91 6.18
C ILE A 73 -15.46 7.94 7.24
N CYS A 74 -15.22 8.17 8.54
CA CYS A 74 -15.66 7.23 9.56
C CYS A 74 -17.16 7.30 9.86
N LYS A 75 -17.73 8.52 10.03
CA LYS A 75 -19.14 8.69 10.42
C LYS A 75 -20.08 8.68 9.22
N LYS A 76 -19.88 9.55 8.24
CA LYS A 76 -20.77 9.67 7.08
C LYS A 76 -20.51 8.62 6.01
N LYS A 77 -19.34 7.98 6.03
CA LYS A 77 -18.95 6.94 5.06
C LYS A 77 -19.11 7.37 3.61
N ILE A 78 -18.74 8.62 3.29
CA ILE A 78 -18.75 9.13 1.91
C ILE A 78 -17.90 8.22 1.03
N ILE A 79 -16.76 7.75 1.58
CA ILE A 79 -15.96 6.63 1.06
C ILE A 79 -15.76 5.67 2.23
N ASP A 80 -15.86 4.38 1.97
CA ASP A 80 -15.53 3.36 2.98
C ASP A 80 -14.09 3.53 3.47
N PRO A 81 -13.80 3.46 4.78
CA PRO A 81 -12.45 3.71 5.31
C PRO A 81 -11.36 2.81 4.73
N ARG A 82 -11.66 1.56 4.38
CA ARG A 82 -10.70 0.65 3.74
C ARG A 82 -10.38 1.13 2.33
N THR A 83 -11.42 1.43 1.54
CA THR A 83 -11.26 1.98 0.19
C THR A 83 -10.51 3.31 0.24
N PHE A 84 -10.81 4.18 1.20
CA PHE A 84 -10.10 5.43 1.39
C PHE A 84 -8.59 5.22 1.63
N GLY A 85 -8.23 4.26 2.49
CA GLY A 85 -6.83 3.88 2.71
C GLY A 85 -6.14 3.38 1.44
N THR A 86 -6.82 2.53 0.67
CA THR A 86 -6.31 2.02 -0.62
C THR A 86 -6.12 3.13 -1.66
N ILE A 87 -7.02 4.14 -1.71
CA ILE A 87 -6.86 5.29 -2.61
C ILE A 87 -5.58 6.06 -2.29
N ILE A 88 -5.36 6.36 -1.00
CA ILE A 88 -4.17 7.09 -0.56
C ILE A 88 -2.90 6.29 -0.87
N ASP A 89 -2.91 4.98 -0.61
CA ASP A 89 -1.81 4.10 -0.92
C ASP A 89 -1.49 4.14 -2.43
N GLN A 90 -2.46 3.90 -3.29
CA GLN A 90 -2.30 3.94 -4.75
C GLN A 90 -1.82 5.32 -5.24
N PHE A 91 -2.46 6.39 -4.78
CA PHE A 91 -2.10 7.75 -5.21
C PHE A 91 -0.72 8.17 -4.70
N SER A 92 -0.34 7.78 -3.47
CA SER A 92 1.00 8.04 -2.94
C SER A 92 2.09 7.37 -3.77
N LYS A 93 1.86 6.11 -4.18
CA LYS A 93 2.77 5.35 -5.04
C LYS A 93 2.93 6.03 -6.40
N PHE A 94 1.82 6.44 -7.02
CA PHE A 94 1.87 7.19 -8.28
C PHE A 94 2.68 8.48 -8.14
N MET A 95 2.35 9.30 -7.15
CA MET A 95 3.01 10.59 -6.99
C MET A 95 4.49 10.44 -6.67
N TYR A 96 4.87 9.49 -5.81
CA TYR A 96 6.27 9.23 -5.53
C TYR A 96 7.03 8.85 -6.79
N GLN A 97 6.49 7.95 -7.61
CA GLN A 97 7.14 7.50 -8.85
C GLN A 97 7.24 8.60 -9.88
N ILE A 98 6.14 9.34 -10.12
CA ILE A 98 6.13 10.46 -11.08
C ILE A 98 7.13 11.55 -10.67
N GLU A 99 7.18 11.88 -9.37
CA GLU A 99 8.08 12.92 -8.87
C GLU A 99 9.56 12.49 -8.87
N THR A 100 9.85 11.20 -8.80
CA THR A 100 11.22 10.66 -8.83
C THR A 100 11.74 10.34 -10.23
N ILE A 101 10.88 10.33 -11.26
CA ILE A 101 11.30 10.16 -12.66
C ILE A 101 11.76 11.51 -13.22
N ASP A 102 13.00 11.58 -13.68
CA ASP A 102 13.59 12.82 -14.24
C ASP A 102 12.86 13.31 -15.50
N ASN A 103 12.46 12.39 -16.37
CA ASN A 103 11.70 12.68 -17.60
C ASN A 103 10.48 11.75 -17.65
N PRO A 104 9.36 12.11 -17.05
CA PRO A 104 8.16 11.29 -17.07
C PRO A 104 7.60 11.23 -18.51
N SER A 105 7.76 10.09 -19.15
CA SER A 105 7.05 9.75 -20.38
C SER A 105 5.93 8.76 -20.09
N PRO A 106 4.87 8.69 -20.92
CA PRO A 106 3.83 7.67 -20.74
C PRO A 106 4.39 6.25 -20.67
N GLU A 107 5.41 5.92 -21.46
CA GLU A 107 6.03 4.60 -21.51
C GLU A 107 6.73 4.25 -20.20
N ASN A 108 7.48 5.21 -19.63
CA ASN A 108 8.16 5.02 -18.34
C ASN A 108 7.15 4.83 -17.20
N ILE A 109 6.03 5.56 -17.24
CA ILE A 109 4.98 5.45 -16.24
C ILE A 109 4.20 4.14 -16.40
N ILE A 110 3.94 3.70 -17.65
CA ILE A 110 3.30 2.40 -17.91
C ILE A 110 4.14 1.27 -17.31
N SER A 111 5.46 1.28 -17.48
CA SER A 111 6.34 0.23 -16.95
C SER A 111 6.26 0.13 -15.43
N VAL A 112 6.02 1.24 -14.76
CA VAL A 112 5.83 1.32 -13.31
C VAL A 112 4.44 0.84 -12.90
N LEU A 113 3.39 1.30 -13.60
CA LEU A 113 2.00 0.90 -13.34
C LEU A 113 1.79 -0.59 -13.55
N ASP A 114 2.42 -1.18 -14.57
CA ASP A 114 2.33 -2.61 -14.88
C ASP A 114 2.86 -3.50 -13.74
N ASN A 115 3.67 -2.96 -12.86
CA ASN A 115 4.16 -3.65 -11.67
C ASN A 115 3.19 -3.59 -10.49
N THR A 116 2.11 -2.80 -10.56
CA THR A 116 1.13 -2.77 -9.48
C THR A 116 0.33 -4.08 -9.38
N SER A 117 0.01 -4.49 -8.16
CA SER A 117 -0.70 -5.76 -7.91
C SER A 117 -2.04 -5.84 -8.62
N THR A 118 -2.79 -4.75 -8.59
CA THR A 118 -4.12 -4.67 -9.22
C THR A 118 -4.04 -4.90 -10.72
N LEU A 119 -3.09 -4.25 -11.40
CA LEU A 119 -2.94 -4.37 -12.85
C LEU A 119 -2.35 -5.72 -13.26
N ARG A 120 -1.41 -6.27 -12.49
CA ARG A 120 -0.90 -7.63 -12.71
C ARG A 120 -2.03 -8.67 -12.66
N VAL A 121 -2.92 -8.57 -11.67
CA VAL A 121 -4.05 -9.50 -11.56
C VAL A 121 -5.04 -9.31 -12.72
N LEU A 122 -5.35 -8.06 -13.08
CA LEU A 122 -6.22 -7.79 -14.24
C LEU A 122 -5.67 -8.38 -15.54
N LYS A 123 -4.36 -8.25 -15.77
CA LYS A 123 -3.69 -8.83 -16.96
C LYS A 123 -3.59 -10.36 -16.92
N ALA A 124 -3.63 -10.96 -15.73
CA ALA A 124 -3.64 -12.43 -15.58
C ALA A 124 -5.03 -13.05 -15.82
N ILE A 125 -6.08 -12.24 -15.90
CA ILE A 125 -7.42 -12.73 -16.24
C ILE A 125 -7.44 -13.07 -17.74
N SER A 126 -7.82 -14.31 -18.05
CA SER A 126 -7.93 -14.80 -19.43
C SER A 126 -9.22 -14.29 -20.12
N ASP A 127 -9.35 -12.97 -20.22
CA ASP A 127 -10.50 -12.30 -20.82
C ASP A 127 -10.00 -11.08 -21.60
N ASP A 128 -10.11 -11.13 -22.92
CA ASP A 128 -9.55 -10.10 -23.83
C ASP A 128 -10.21 -8.73 -23.63
N ASP A 129 -11.50 -8.67 -23.29
CA ASP A 129 -12.21 -7.42 -23.06
C ASP A 129 -11.75 -6.74 -21.76
N VAL A 130 -11.50 -7.55 -20.70
CA VAL A 130 -10.93 -7.06 -19.44
C VAL A 130 -9.54 -6.50 -19.68
N ASN A 131 -8.67 -7.26 -20.39
CA ASN A 131 -7.30 -6.87 -20.68
C ASN A 131 -7.25 -5.58 -21.52
N GLN A 132 -8.03 -5.50 -22.58
CA GLN A 132 -8.05 -4.31 -23.45
C GLN A 132 -8.56 -3.06 -22.70
N THR A 133 -9.50 -3.23 -21.78
CA THR A 133 -10.05 -2.12 -20.98
C THR A 133 -9.03 -1.70 -19.92
N ALA A 134 -8.32 -2.65 -19.29
CA ALA A 134 -7.24 -2.38 -18.35
C ALA A 134 -6.08 -1.63 -19.03
N ASP A 135 -5.66 -2.04 -20.22
CA ASP A 135 -4.58 -1.38 -20.97
C ASP A 135 -4.95 0.08 -21.32
N ARG A 136 -6.21 0.33 -21.72
CA ARG A 136 -6.70 1.71 -21.94
C ARG A 136 -6.66 2.55 -20.66
N LEU A 137 -7.03 1.97 -19.53
CA LEU A 137 -6.97 2.66 -18.24
C LEU A 137 -5.54 3.02 -17.88
N VAL A 138 -4.62 2.06 -17.97
CA VAL A 138 -3.18 2.26 -17.72
C VAL A 138 -2.62 3.37 -18.60
N TYR A 139 -2.91 3.31 -19.90
CA TYR A 139 -2.46 4.34 -20.85
C TYR A 139 -2.98 5.73 -20.48
N ASN A 140 -4.25 5.86 -20.12
CA ASN A 140 -4.84 7.13 -19.71
C ASN A 140 -4.22 7.67 -18.41
N ILE A 141 -3.95 6.80 -17.43
CA ILE A 141 -3.28 7.19 -16.18
C ILE A 141 -1.86 7.68 -16.50
N ALA A 142 -1.11 6.93 -17.30
CA ALA A 142 0.26 7.26 -17.65
C ALA A 142 0.35 8.57 -18.45
N HIS A 143 -0.58 8.80 -19.37
CA HIS A 143 -0.65 10.04 -20.15
C HIS A 143 -0.93 11.25 -19.25
N ASP A 144 -1.90 11.16 -18.33
CA ASP A 144 -2.19 12.26 -17.40
C ASP A 144 -1.02 12.51 -16.44
N ALA A 145 -0.40 11.45 -15.94
CA ALA A 145 0.77 11.52 -15.09
C ALA A 145 1.98 12.15 -15.80
N ALA A 146 2.22 11.81 -17.06
CA ALA A 146 3.31 12.42 -17.83
C ALA A 146 3.08 13.90 -18.16
N THR A 147 1.82 14.31 -18.25
CA THR A 147 1.46 15.67 -18.71
C THR A 147 1.12 16.65 -17.59
N TYR A 148 0.92 16.18 -16.34
CA TYR A 148 0.46 17.08 -15.27
C TYR A 148 1.47 18.20 -14.95
N LYS A 149 2.79 17.92 -14.97
CA LYS A 149 3.86 18.91 -14.71
C LYS A 149 3.95 20.01 -15.76
N THR A 150 3.55 19.70 -16.99
CA THR A 150 3.55 20.65 -18.13
C THR A 150 2.18 21.23 -18.43
N SER A 151 1.15 20.81 -17.71
CA SER A 151 -0.21 21.28 -17.89
C SER A 151 -0.37 22.74 -17.50
N LYS A 152 -1.23 23.47 -18.22
CA LYS A 152 -1.67 24.82 -17.82
C LYS A 152 -2.57 24.78 -16.58
N ASP A 153 -3.17 23.63 -16.29
CA ASP A 153 -4.01 23.37 -15.13
C ASP A 153 -3.56 22.07 -14.44
N PRO A 154 -2.47 22.11 -13.65
CA PRO A 154 -1.97 20.94 -12.94
C PRO A 154 -2.96 20.41 -11.89
N TYR A 155 -3.83 21.26 -11.34
CA TYR A 155 -4.84 20.85 -10.36
C TYR A 155 -5.87 19.91 -10.96
N SER A 156 -6.38 20.22 -12.16
CA SER A 156 -7.31 19.34 -12.86
C SER A 156 -6.67 17.99 -13.14
N LYS A 157 -5.38 17.95 -13.49
CA LYS A 157 -4.64 16.71 -13.73
C LYS A 157 -4.44 15.88 -12.45
N ILE A 158 -4.14 16.54 -11.34
CA ILE A 158 -4.04 15.87 -10.03
C ILE A 158 -5.40 15.30 -9.63
N SER A 159 -6.49 16.06 -9.80
CA SER A 159 -7.85 15.60 -9.56
C SER A 159 -8.21 14.36 -10.41
N ASP A 160 -7.84 14.37 -11.68
CA ASP A 160 -8.01 13.23 -12.57
C ASP A 160 -7.20 12.00 -12.12
N LEU A 161 -5.97 12.18 -11.63
CA LEU A 161 -5.14 11.11 -11.08
C LEU A 161 -5.73 10.54 -9.76
N ILE A 162 -6.22 11.41 -8.87
CA ILE A 162 -6.92 10.97 -7.64
C ILE A 162 -8.17 10.17 -8.00
N THR A 163 -8.95 10.64 -8.97
CA THR A 163 -10.14 9.95 -9.47
C THR A 163 -9.80 8.55 -9.98
N LYS A 164 -8.72 8.41 -10.75
CA LYS A 164 -8.24 7.13 -11.27
C LYS A 164 -7.70 6.22 -10.19
N SER A 165 -7.00 6.77 -9.20
CA SER A 165 -6.55 6.01 -8.02
C SER A 165 -7.73 5.46 -7.21
N TYR A 166 -8.81 6.25 -7.07
CA TYR A 166 -10.04 5.77 -6.46
C TYR A 166 -10.65 4.61 -7.27
N PHE A 167 -10.69 4.75 -8.56
CA PHE A 167 -11.19 3.70 -9.44
C PHE A 167 -10.37 2.40 -9.30
N LEU A 168 -9.03 2.50 -9.32
CA LEU A 168 -8.15 1.35 -9.09
C LEU A 168 -8.38 0.72 -7.70
N ALA A 169 -8.61 1.53 -6.66
CA ALA A 169 -8.90 1.03 -5.33
C ALA A 169 -10.22 0.24 -5.25
N ILE A 170 -11.23 0.62 -6.02
CA ILE A 170 -12.48 -0.16 -6.14
C ILE A 170 -12.19 -1.53 -6.74
N ILE A 171 -11.43 -1.57 -7.84
CA ILE A 171 -11.05 -2.81 -8.52
C ILE A 171 -10.20 -3.69 -7.60
N ASP A 172 -9.19 -3.13 -6.93
CA ASP A 172 -8.34 -3.86 -6.00
C ASP A 172 -9.17 -4.53 -4.88
N ASN A 173 -10.14 -3.80 -4.33
CA ASN A 173 -11.03 -4.36 -3.32
C ASN A 173 -11.91 -5.50 -3.87
N GLN A 174 -12.38 -5.42 -5.10
CA GLN A 174 -13.13 -6.51 -5.74
C GLN A 174 -12.25 -7.74 -5.94
N ILE A 175 -11.04 -7.55 -6.46
CA ILE A 175 -10.07 -8.64 -6.65
C ILE A 175 -9.75 -9.33 -5.31
N LYS A 176 -9.43 -8.56 -4.27
CA LYS A 176 -9.08 -9.09 -2.95
C LYS A 176 -10.22 -9.78 -2.23
N THR A 177 -11.47 -9.49 -2.56
CA THR A 177 -12.64 -10.17 -1.98
C THR A 177 -12.95 -11.49 -2.69
N GLY A 178 -12.34 -11.75 -3.85
CA GLY A 178 -12.61 -12.93 -4.67
C GLY A 178 -14.04 -12.97 -5.26
N ILE A 179 -14.79 -11.89 -5.13
CA ILE A 179 -16.18 -11.76 -5.63
C ILE A 179 -16.12 -10.97 -6.94
N TYR A 180 -15.51 -11.56 -7.96
CA TYR A 180 -15.52 -10.97 -9.28
C TYR A 180 -15.72 -12.04 -10.35
N ASP A 181 -16.51 -11.70 -11.34
CA ASP A 181 -16.55 -12.34 -12.67
C ASP A 181 -16.12 -11.29 -13.72
N SER A 182 -15.82 -11.75 -14.92
CA SER A 182 -15.39 -10.86 -16.02
C SER A 182 -16.39 -9.74 -16.27
N ASN A 183 -17.68 -10.01 -16.23
CA ASN A 183 -18.72 -9.00 -16.48
C ASN A 183 -18.74 -7.93 -15.38
N SER A 184 -18.59 -8.31 -14.12
CA SER A 184 -18.52 -7.35 -13.00
C SER A 184 -17.28 -6.48 -13.08
N LEU A 185 -16.14 -7.03 -13.49
CA LEU A 185 -14.91 -6.28 -13.72
C LEU A 185 -15.03 -5.32 -14.91
N ILE A 186 -15.56 -5.78 -16.05
CA ILE A 186 -15.80 -4.92 -17.21
C ILE A 186 -16.76 -3.79 -16.85
N ASN A 187 -17.84 -4.08 -16.12
CA ASN A 187 -18.76 -3.06 -15.65
C ASN A 187 -18.08 -2.06 -14.72
N ALA A 188 -17.23 -2.53 -13.79
CA ALA A 188 -16.45 -1.66 -12.94
C ALA A 188 -15.45 -0.81 -13.77
N LEU A 189 -14.73 -1.41 -14.70
CA LEU A 189 -13.80 -0.74 -15.61
C LEU A 189 -14.49 0.27 -16.54
N ASN A 190 -15.72 0.03 -16.91
CA ASN A 190 -16.56 0.94 -17.70
C ASN A 190 -17.40 1.88 -16.82
N THR A 191 -17.37 1.71 -15.49
CA THR A 191 -18.03 2.65 -14.58
C THR A 191 -17.45 4.03 -14.82
N SER A 192 -18.33 4.95 -15.15
CA SER A 192 -17.97 6.31 -15.47
C SER A 192 -17.21 6.92 -14.28
N THR A 193 -16.03 7.44 -14.52
CA THR A 193 -15.30 8.26 -13.55
C THR A 193 -16.13 9.49 -13.11
N GLU A 194 -17.21 9.80 -13.81
CA GLU A 194 -18.16 10.85 -13.47
C GLU A 194 -18.81 10.66 -12.10
N TYR A 195 -19.11 9.42 -11.71
CA TYR A 195 -19.60 9.15 -10.36
C TYR A 195 -18.59 9.56 -9.28
N ILE A 196 -17.30 9.25 -9.49
CA ILE A 196 -16.22 9.60 -8.55
C ILE A 196 -16.04 11.13 -8.54
N LYS A 197 -16.05 11.76 -9.72
CA LYS A 197 -15.97 13.22 -9.83
C LYS A 197 -17.15 13.91 -9.15
N ASP A 198 -18.35 13.33 -9.21
CA ASP A 198 -19.53 13.86 -8.51
C ASP A 198 -19.39 13.76 -6.98
N ILE A 199 -18.77 12.69 -6.46
CA ILE A 199 -18.42 12.57 -5.04
C ILE A 199 -17.49 13.72 -4.63
N PHE A 200 -16.42 13.96 -5.37
CA PHE A 200 -15.44 15.01 -5.04
C PHE A 200 -16.03 16.41 -5.21
N LYS A 201 -16.88 16.62 -6.22
CA LYS A 201 -17.60 17.88 -6.39
C LYS A 201 -18.52 18.18 -5.21
N LYS A 202 -19.17 17.18 -4.64
CA LYS A 202 -20.04 17.31 -3.45
C LYS A 202 -19.25 17.40 -2.14
N HIS A 203 -18.07 16.80 -2.10
CA HIS A 203 -17.22 16.69 -0.93
C HIS A 203 -15.76 17.01 -1.27
N PRO A 204 -15.43 18.27 -1.61
CA PRO A 204 -14.08 18.68 -2.02
C PRO A 204 -13.04 18.46 -0.90
N ASP A 205 -13.47 18.49 0.37
CA ASP A 205 -12.60 18.20 1.51
C ASP A 205 -12.06 16.75 1.49
N VAL A 206 -12.78 15.80 0.90
CA VAL A 206 -12.33 14.40 0.78
C VAL A 206 -11.21 14.31 -0.25
N GLU A 207 -11.35 14.94 -1.40
CA GLU A 207 -10.31 15.01 -2.43
C GLU A 207 -9.06 15.72 -1.89
N TRP A 208 -9.25 16.86 -1.22
CA TRP A 208 -8.18 17.59 -0.55
C TRP A 208 -7.44 16.71 0.46
N LEU A 209 -8.16 15.95 1.30
CA LEU A 209 -7.55 15.06 2.30
C LEU A 209 -6.71 13.97 1.65
N ILE A 210 -7.18 13.35 0.56
CA ILE A 210 -6.42 12.35 -0.20
C ILE A 210 -5.11 12.98 -0.70
N ASN A 211 -5.19 14.15 -1.31
CA ASN A 211 -4.02 14.84 -1.84
C ASN A 211 -2.99 15.16 -0.75
N VAL A 212 -3.43 15.69 0.39
CA VAL A 212 -2.52 16.09 1.49
C VAL A 212 -1.86 14.88 2.15
N LEU A 213 -2.60 13.80 2.41
CA LEU A 213 -2.03 12.60 3.02
C LEU A 213 -1.03 11.91 2.09
N SER A 214 -1.31 11.90 0.79
CA SER A 214 -0.36 11.38 -0.20
C SER A 214 0.89 12.26 -0.32
N PHE A 215 0.73 13.57 -0.21
CA PHE A 215 1.87 14.49 -0.18
C PHE A 215 2.74 14.29 1.08
N GLN A 216 2.14 14.12 2.24
CA GLN A 216 2.89 13.80 3.46
C GLN A 216 3.66 12.47 3.33
N THR A 217 3.05 11.47 2.69
CA THR A 217 3.74 10.21 2.39
C THR A 217 4.94 10.44 1.48
N TYR A 218 4.78 11.24 0.43
CA TYR A 218 5.89 11.62 -0.45
C TYR A 218 7.01 12.34 0.31
N LEU A 219 6.69 13.30 1.18
CA LEU A 219 7.68 13.98 2.03
C LEU A 219 8.42 13.01 2.94
N TYR A 220 7.70 12.05 3.53
CA TYR A 220 8.31 11.03 4.37
C TYR A 220 9.30 10.16 3.59
N LEU A 221 8.90 9.65 2.43
CA LEU A 221 9.77 8.83 1.57
C LEU A 221 11.01 9.60 1.10
N THR A 222 10.82 10.85 0.68
CA THR A 222 11.94 11.71 0.22
C THR A 222 12.81 12.26 1.34
N SER A 223 12.46 12.02 2.61
CA SER A 223 13.33 12.34 3.75
C SER A 223 14.51 11.39 3.88
N PHE A 224 14.41 10.21 3.29
CA PHE A 224 15.50 9.25 3.18
C PHE A 224 16.33 9.48 1.91
N ASP A 225 17.57 9.01 1.93
CA ASP A 225 18.42 9.02 0.73
C ASP A 225 18.20 7.79 -0.16
N ASP A 226 17.34 6.86 0.30
CA ASP A 226 16.97 5.65 -0.42
C ASP A 226 16.05 5.93 -1.60
N LYS A 227 16.17 5.12 -2.64
CA LYS A 227 15.20 5.03 -3.71
C LYS A 227 14.25 3.88 -3.42
N PHE A 228 12.95 4.19 -3.30
CA PHE A 228 11.93 3.20 -3.02
C PHE A 228 11.28 2.66 -4.29
N GLU A 229 11.06 1.35 -4.29
CA GLU A 229 10.14 0.66 -5.19
C GLU A 229 8.80 0.46 -4.47
N SER A 230 7.71 0.50 -5.21
CA SER A 230 6.37 0.25 -4.68
C SER A 230 5.90 -1.16 -4.99
N GLU A 231 5.09 -1.73 -4.10
CA GLU A 231 4.42 -3.03 -4.29
C GLU A 231 5.39 -4.20 -4.60
N THR A 232 6.51 -4.26 -3.87
CA THR A 232 7.43 -5.38 -4.03
C THR A 232 6.79 -6.66 -3.48
N HIS A 233 6.65 -7.66 -4.35
CA HIS A 233 6.14 -8.97 -3.95
C HIS A 233 7.19 -9.73 -3.15
N VAL A 234 6.80 -10.25 -2.00
CA VAL A 234 7.63 -11.10 -1.13
C VAL A 234 6.94 -12.42 -0.89
N SER A 235 7.67 -13.52 -0.99
CA SER A 235 7.09 -14.86 -0.79
C SER A 235 8.13 -15.88 -0.32
N CYS A 236 7.63 -16.90 0.38
CA CYS A 236 8.42 -18.04 0.80
C CYS A 236 7.58 -19.31 0.72
N ASP A 237 8.13 -20.32 0.07
CA ASP A 237 7.54 -21.66 0.10
C ASP A 237 7.92 -22.37 1.38
N TYR A 238 6.99 -23.12 1.94
CA TYR A 238 7.21 -23.92 3.14
C TYR A 238 6.75 -25.35 2.94
N SER A 239 7.40 -26.26 3.64
CA SER A 239 7.00 -27.68 3.72
C SER A 239 7.20 -28.14 5.16
N LEU A 240 6.10 -28.57 5.78
CA LEU A 240 6.09 -29.06 7.15
C LEU A 240 5.61 -30.51 7.20
N VAL A 241 6.32 -31.35 7.93
CA VAL A 241 5.87 -32.69 8.23
C VAL A 241 5.08 -32.63 9.54
N VAL A 242 3.79 -32.91 9.46
CA VAL A 242 2.90 -32.92 10.63
C VAL A 242 2.38 -34.34 10.87
N ASN A 243 2.25 -34.71 12.14
CA ASN A 243 1.58 -35.93 12.55
C ASN A 243 0.14 -35.60 12.88
N THR A 244 -0.79 -36.05 12.07
CA THR A 244 -2.22 -35.97 12.39
C THR A 244 -2.67 -37.23 13.14
N PRO A 245 -3.78 -37.20 13.90
CA PRO A 245 -4.31 -38.38 14.55
C PRO A 245 -4.61 -39.55 13.58
N GLU A 246 -4.90 -39.21 12.33
CA GLU A 246 -5.32 -40.19 11.30
C GLU A 246 -4.18 -40.63 10.39
N GLU A 247 -3.19 -39.74 10.14
CA GLU A 247 -2.06 -40.03 9.25
C GLU A 247 -0.73 -39.62 9.88
N LYS A 248 0.25 -40.54 9.88
CA LYS A 248 1.62 -40.21 10.29
C LYS A 248 2.41 -39.64 9.11
N ASN A 249 3.17 -38.59 9.38
CA ASN A 249 4.05 -37.91 8.40
C ASN A 249 3.30 -37.30 7.20
N THR A 250 2.17 -36.66 7.43
CA THR A 250 1.54 -35.82 6.38
C THR A 250 2.39 -34.61 6.11
N THR A 251 2.77 -34.38 4.85
CA THR A 251 3.50 -33.19 4.44
C THR A 251 2.52 -32.09 4.03
N LEU A 252 2.51 -31.01 4.78
CA LEU A 252 1.82 -29.76 4.39
C LEU A 252 2.80 -28.85 3.69
N SER A 253 2.45 -28.41 2.51
CA SER A 253 3.23 -27.42 1.76
C SER A 253 2.35 -26.27 1.32
N GLY A 254 2.95 -25.08 1.21
CA GLY A 254 2.26 -23.88 0.77
C GLY A 254 3.22 -22.75 0.53
N THR A 255 2.68 -21.61 0.15
CA THR A 255 3.43 -20.36 -0.05
C THR A 255 2.85 -19.28 0.84
N ILE A 256 3.68 -18.62 1.64
CA ILE A 256 3.33 -17.39 2.33
C ILE A 256 3.75 -16.24 1.42
N SER A 257 2.85 -15.32 1.16
CA SER A 257 3.13 -14.18 0.28
C SER A 257 2.54 -12.88 0.81
N GLY A 258 3.12 -11.78 0.39
CA GLY A 258 2.65 -10.45 0.68
C GLY A 258 3.24 -9.43 -0.28
N GLU A 259 2.79 -8.19 -0.15
CA GLU A 259 3.30 -7.05 -0.89
C GLU A 259 3.63 -5.94 0.09
N THR A 260 4.85 -5.40 -0.03
CA THR A 260 5.26 -4.22 0.72
C THR A 260 4.72 -2.98 0.04
N ASP A 261 4.32 -1.97 0.80
CA ASP A 261 3.88 -0.71 0.18
C ASP A 261 5.06 0.01 -0.46
N PHE A 262 6.19 0.11 0.25
CA PHE A 262 7.44 0.66 -0.27
C PHE A 262 8.64 -0.14 0.23
N ASN A 263 9.58 -0.41 -0.65
CA ASN A 263 10.80 -1.16 -0.37
C ASN A 263 12.01 -0.48 -1.00
N SER A 264 13.13 -0.48 -0.29
CA SER A 264 14.44 -0.09 -0.81
C SER A 264 15.47 -1.17 -0.50
N ASP A 265 16.72 -0.96 -0.88
CA ASP A 265 17.80 -1.88 -0.51
C ASP A 265 17.98 -2.01 1.00
N THR A 266 17.62 -0.97 1.78
CA THR A 266 17.88 -0.91 3.22
C THR A 266 16.62 -0.82 4.09
N LYS A 267 15.44 -0.59 3.51
CA LYS A 267 14.21 -0.31 4.28
C LYS A 267 12.96 -0.95 3.68
N ILE A 268 12.05 -1.36 4.56
CA ILE A 268 10.67 -1.70 4.21
C ILE A 268 9.74 -0.73 4.95
N ILE A 269 8.84 -0.09 4.23
CA ILE A 269 7.85 0.84 4.79
C ILE A 269 6.45 0.35 4.45
N ASP A 270 5.59 0.30 5.47
CA ASP A 270 4.17 -0.08 5.31
C ASP A 270 3.29 1.09 5.79
N LEU A 271 2.35 1.50 4.93
CA LEU A 271 1.43 2.59 5.18
C LEU A 271 0.23 2.14 5.99
N LYS A 272 -0.17 2.96 6.95
CA LYS A 272 -1.39 2.73 7.73
C LYS A 272 -2.20 4.02 7.83
N ILE A 273 -3.34 4.06 7.17
CA ILE A 273 -4.26 5.21 7.22
C ILE A 273 -5.34 4.94 8.27
N SER A 274 -5.14 5.47 9.45
CA SER A 274 -6.03 5.22 10.61
C SER A 274 -6.00 6.38 11.59
N ASN A 275 -7.12 6.62 12.26
CA ASN A 275 -7.22 7.55 13.40
C ASN A 275 -6.79 6.90 14.73
N ALA A 276 -6.31 5.67 14.70
CA ALA A 276 -5.81 4.94 15.85
C ALA A 276 -4.30 4.72 15.74
N ASN A 277 -3.64 4.60 16.90
CA ASN A 277 -2.23 4.26 16.99
C ASN A 277 -1.93 2.90 16.34
N PHE A 278 -0.66 2.68 16.01
CA PHE A 278 -0.21 1.39 15.51
C PHE A 278 -0.49 0.27 16.50
N LYS A 279 -0.87 -0.88 15.94
CA LYS A 279 -1.13 -2.10 16.69
C LYS A 279 0.04 -3.07 16.54
N PRO A 280 0.22 -4.01 17.49
CA PRO A 280 1.24 -5.05 17.37
C PRO A 280 1.18 -5.83 16.05
N GLU A 281 -0.03 -6.06 15.51
CA GLU A 281 -0.24 -6.77 14.26
C GLU A 281 0.38 -6.05 13.06
N HIS A 282 0.42 -4.72 13.06
CA HIS A 282 1.04 -3.95 11.99
C HIS A 282 2.56 -4.18 11.94
N ILE A 283 3.18 -4.31 13.11
CA ILE A 283 4.62 -4.57 13.22
C ILE A 283 4.96 -5.99 12.80
N MET A 284 4.11 -6.93 13.19
CA MET A 284 4.25 -8.31 12.73
C MET A 284 4.13 -8.41 11.22
N GLN A 285 3.25 -7.61 10.60
CA GLN A 285 3.11 -7.59 9.14
C GLN A 285 4.42 -7.16 8.47
N VAL A 286 5.01 -6.05 8.89
CA VAL A 286 6.26 -5.57 8.28
C VAL A 286 7.44 -6.49 8.60
N GLY A 287 7.44 -7.11 9.79
CA GLY A 287 8.42 -8.12 10.18
C GLY A 287 8.34 -9.39 9.31
N LEU A 288 7.14 -9.84 8.98
CA LEU A 288 6.96 -10.95 8.04
C LEU A 288 7.39 -10.58 6.62
N TYR A 289 7.10 -9.37 6.15
CA TYR A 289 7.62 -8.91 4.87
C TYR A 289 9.14 -8.95 4.81
N TYR A 290 9.81 -8.52 5.87
CA TYR A 290 11.26 -8.62 5.99
C TYR A 290 11.74 -10.08 5.89
N LEU A 291 11.14 -11.01 6.65
CA LEU A 291 11.54 -12.41 6.65
C LEU A 291 11.35 -13.09 5.29
N LEU A 292 10.37 -12.63 4.50
CA LEU A 292 10.07 -13.14 3.17
C LEU A 292 10.90 -12.44 2.07
N SER A 293 11.54 -11.31 2.37
CA SER A 293 12.32 -10.55 1.39
C SER A 293 13.58 -11.30 0.95
N ALA A 294 13.84 -11.28 -0.36
CA ALA A 294 15.04 -11.89 -0.93
C ALA A 294 16.32 -11.13 -0.52
N ASN A 295 16.23 -9.81 -0.31
CA ASN A 295 17.34 -8.92 0.06
C ASN A 295 17.42 -8.60 1.57
N LYS A 296 16.86 -9.46 2.42
CA LYS A 296 16.78 -9.23 3.87
C LYS A 296 18.13 -8.92 4.54
N GLU A 297 19.23 -9.39 3.98
CA GLU A 297 20.59 -9.16 4.52
C GLU A 297 21.02 -7.69 4.46
N THR A 298 20.44 -6.89 3.55
CA THR A 298 20.73 -5.47 3.39
C THR A 298 19.73 -4.58 4.11
N ILE A 299 18.54 -5.09 4.43
CA ILE A 299 17.50 -4.33 5.10
C ILE A 299 17.87 -4.11 6.57
N THR A 300 18.01 -2.85 6.95
CA THR A 300 18.41 -2.42 8.30
C THR A 300 17.27 -1.80 9.09
N GLU A 301 16.21 -1.33 8.41
CA GLU A 301 15.10 -0.64 9.04
C GLU A 301 13.75 -1.12 8.49
N LEU A 302 12.80 -1.30 9.41
CA LEU A 302 11.41 -1.57 9.12
C LEU A 302 10.57 -0.43 9.68
N ALA A 303 9.72 0.15 8.85
CA ALA A 303 8.94 1.31 9.26
C ALA A 303 7.44 1.11 9.03
N LEU A 304 6.66 1.70 9.94
CA LEU A 304 5.24 1.96 9.77
C LEU A 304 5.05 3.46 9.69
N TYR A 305 4.29 3.93 8.73
CA TYR A 305 3.96 5.34 8.61
C TYR A 305 2.46 5.58 8.53
N ASN A 306 1.97 6.53 9.32
CA ASN A 306 0.58 6.97 9.30
C ASN A 306 0.52 8.48 9.03
N PRO A 307 0.27 8.90 7.78
CA PRO A 307 0.22 10.32 7.43
C PRO A 307 -0.94 11.05 8.11
N LEU A 308 -2.06 10.38 8.41
CA LEU A 308 -3.20 11.02 9.08
C LEU A 308 -2.89 11.45 10.53
N LEU A 309 -2.10 10.67 11.24
CA LEU A 309 -1.64 11.01 12.59
C LEU A 309 -0.28 11.70 12.60
N ASN A 310 0.36 11.80 11.44
CA ASN A 310 1.73 12.26 11.31
C ASN A 310 2.67 11.49 12.24
N GLN A 311 2.55 10.16 12.23
CA GLN A 311 3.31 9.25 13.09
C GLN A 311 4.12 8.27 12.24
N ALA A 312 5.35 8.04 12.65
CA ALA A 312 6.16 6.94 12.13
C ALA A 312 6.74 6.13 13.30
N VAL A 313 6.90 4.84 13.04
CA VAL A 313 7.58 3.91 13.94
C VAL A 313 8.65 3.20 13.15
N ILE A 314 9.89 3.23 13.65
CA ILE A 314 11.01 2.52 13.05
C ILE A 314 11.46 1.42 14.01
N VAL A 315 11.69 0.23 13.45
CA VAL A 315 12.12 -0.96 14.18
C VAL A 315 13.30 -1.59 13.46
N SER A 316 14.34 -1.94 14.21
CA SER A 316 15.42 -2.77 13.66
C SER A 316 14.93 -4.21 13.45
N PRO A 317 15.24 -4.84 12.30
CA PRO A 317 14.93 -6.25 12.06
C PRO A 317 15.42 -7.18 13.17
N GLU A 318 16.60 -6.96 13.74
CA GLU A 318 17.15 -7.76 14.82
C GLU A 318 16.24 -7.81 16.05
N ASN A 319 15.57 -6.72 16.36
CA ASN A 319 14.66 -6.64 17.49
C ASN A 319 13.39 -7.49 17.27
N ILE A 320 12.95 -7.67 16.03
CA ILE A 320 11.83 -8.52 15.66
C ILE A 320 12.27 -9.98 15.58
N LEU A 321 13.45 -10.25 15.01
CA LEU A 321 13.96 -11.61 14.77
C LEU A 321 14.24 -12.39 16.05
N LYS A 322 14.73 -11.74 17.12
CA LYS A 322 14.95 -12.40 18.42
C LYS A 322 13.68 -13.07 18.98
N ALA A 323 12.51 -12.67 18.51
CA ALA A 323 11.23 -13.18 18.97
C ALA A 323 10.54 -14.13 17.98
N ASN A 324 10.91 -14.12 16.69
CA ASN A 324 10.11 -14.71 15.64
C ASN A 324 10.95 -15.31 14.51
N ASP A 325 11.35 -16.55 14.67
CA ASP A 325 11.78 -17.38 13.55
C ASP A 325 10.57 -17.67 12.65
N ILE A 326 10.69 -17.41 11.35
CA ILE A 326 9.60 -17.66 10.39
C ILE A 326 9.17 -19.14 10.39
N GLY A 327 10.12 -20.07 10.54
CA GLY A 327 9.82 -21.50 10.67
C GLY A 327 8.91 -21.76 11.86
N LYS A 328 9.22 -21.19 13.04
CA LYS A 328 8.41 -21.32 14.25
C LYS A 328 7.03 -20.67 14.11
N VAL A 329 6.95 -19.53 13.39
CA VAL A 329 5.67 -18.86 13.08
C VAL A 329 4.80 -19.74 12.20
N ILE A 330 5.37 -20.37 11.17
CA ILE A 330 4.69 -21.30 10.26
C ILE A 330 4.21 -22.52 11.03
N GLU A 331 5.08 -23.16 11.81
CA GLU A 331 4.78 -24.35 12.62
C GLU A 331 3.63 -24.07 13.59
N THR A 332 3.70 -23.01 14.39
CA THR A 332 2.64 -22.63 15.33
C THR A 332 1.32 -22.33 14.60
N THR A 333 1.38 -21.72 13.42
CA THR A 333 0.18 -21.41 12.63
C THR A 333 -0.45 -22.69 12.06
N THR A 334 0.37 -23.63 11.61
CA THR A 334 -0.09 -24.92 11.07
C THR A 334 -0.72 -25.77 12.16
N GLU A 335 -0.10 -25.87 13.32
CA GLU A 335 -0.65 -26.59 14.48
C GLU A 335 -2.04 -26.07 14.85
N ARG A 336 -2.21 -24.74 14.93
CA ARG A 336 -3.50 -24.11 15.23
C ARG A 336 -4.56 -24.28 14.14
N TYR A 337 -4.14 -24.37 12.88
CA TYR A 337 -5.06 -24.67 11.79
C TYR A 337 -5.59 -26.09 11.91
N LEU A 338 -4.73 -27.05 12.22
CA LEU A 338 -5.10 -28.46 12.40
C LEU A 338 -5.99 -28.66 13.64
N GLU A 339 -5.72 -27.96 14.75
CA GLU A 339 -6.57 -27.99 15.94
C GLU A 339 -7.99 -27.47 15.69
N LYS A 340 -8.19 -26.57 14.73
CA LYS A 340 -9.50 -26.03 14.37
C LYS A 340 -10.27 -26.86 13.35
N THR A 341 -9.58 -27.73 12.65
CA THR A 341 -10.15 -28.57 11.59
C THR A 341 -10.36 -30.01 12.04
N SER A 342 -9.80 -30.41 13.18
CA SER A 342 -10.08 -31.66 13.91
C SER A 342 -11.22 -31.47 14.91
#